data_8e99598e581113236d838a622349ea91
#
_entry.id   8e99598e581113236d838a622349ea91
#
_cell.length_a   1.000
_cell.length_b   1.000
_cell.length_c   1.000
_cell.angle_alpha   90.00
_cell.angle_beta   90.00
_cell.angle_gamma   90.00
#
_symmetry.space_group_name_H-M   'P 1'
#
loop_
_entity.id
_entity.type
_entity.pdbx_description
1 polymer ?
#
loop_
_entity_poly.entity_id
_entity_poly.type
_entity_poly.pdbx_seq_one_letter_code
_entity_poly.pdbx_strand_id
1 'polypeptide(L)'
;MAILSKTGANPGILSSPPENNMGIDNLYKAFSGAETEAFSNPWIRTTFREAEGGSTAFGPVQLTGNLVKNYLLNKPEIIEDKDFANRYLMNARKFAEHGNNKGKIPHFNPDYDYGGQGGLTTEADYEGYSKLSKAIMNDLWAKAKTTDKPLENMIKYWRWGEGSDKSRNDDPEYFKRFFKHLGA
;
A
#
# COMPACT_ATOMS: atom_id res chain seq x y z
N MET A 1 36.32 46.79 17.64
CA MET A 1 36.07 45.33 17.49
C MET A 1 34.57 45.15 17.40
N ALA A 2 34.06 44.86 16.23
CA ALA A 2 32.62 44.59 15.98
C ALA A 2 32.42 43.09 15.88
N ILE A 3 31.55 42.55 16.74
CA ILE A 3 31.19 41.13 16.77
C ILE A 3 30.02 40.94 15.78
N LEU A 4 30.29 40.26 14.66
CA LEU A 4 29.29 39.84 13.72
C LEU A 4 28.52 38.60 14.27
N SER A 5 27.28 38.79 14.69
CA SER A 5 26.38 37.69 15.00
C SER A 5 25.91 37.00 13.68
N LYS A 6 26.31 35.77 13.49
CA LYS A 6 25.77 34.90 12.43
C LYS A 6 24.34 34.47 12.82
N THR A 7 23.34 35.05 12.16
CA THR A 7 21.97 34.50 12.16
C THR A 7 21.96 33.25 11.30
N GLY A 8 21.90 32.09 11.93
CA GLY A 8 21.68 30.82 11.27
C GLY A 8 20.27 30.79 10.67
N ALA A 9 20.19 30.74 9.35
CA ALA A 9 18.95 30.45 8.67
C ALA A 9 18.50 29.02 9.01
N ASN A 10 17.38 28.89 9.69
CA ASN A 10 16.69 27.62 9.88
C ASN A 10 16.32 27.06 8.50
N PRO A 11 16.73 25.82 8.14
CA PRO A 11 16.23 25.19 6.91
C PRO A 11 14.71 25.02 7.06
N GLY A 12 13.96 25.67 6.16
CA GLY A 12 12.51 25.69 6.17
C GLY A 12 11.94 24.30 6.35
N ILE A 13 11.19 24.14 7.43
CA ILE A 13 10.27 23.00 7.60
C ILE A 13 9.28 23.13 6.45
N LEU A 14 9.39 22.25 5.45
CA LEU A 14 8.37 22.08 4.44
C LEU A 14 7.07 21.80 5.20
N SER A 15 6.17 22.77 5.22
CA SER A 15 4.85 22.63 5.83
C SER A 15 4.12 21.52 5.07
N SER A 16 3.96 20.38 5.71
CA SER A 16 3.07 19.32 5.21
C SER A 16 1.72 19.95 4.88
N PRO A 17 1.08 19.60 3.76
CA PRO A 17 -0.27 20.07 3.47
C PRO A 17 -1.17 19.74 4.66
N PRO A 18 -2.15 20.59 5.00
CA PRO A 18 -3.00 20.35 6.15
C PRO A 18 -3.67 18.97 5.99
N GLU A 19 -3.46 18.10 6.97
CA GLU A 19 -3.86 16.68 6.95
C GLU A 19 -5.34 16.48 6.59
N ASN A 20 -6.20 17.46 6.92
CA ASN A 20 -7.64 17.39 6.69
C ASN A 20 -8.07 17.47 5.20
N ASN A 21 -7.20 17.94 4.30
CA ASN A 21 -7.51 18.09 2.86
C ASN A 21 -6.75 17.07 1.99
N MET A 22 -6.20 16.01 2.58
CA MET A 22 -5.49 15.00 1.84
C MET A 22 -6.43 14.21 0.93
N GLY A 23 -6.24 14.35 -0.39
CA GLY A 23 -6.98 13.59 -1.40
C GLY A 23 -6.50 12.15 -1.48
N ILE A 24 -7.39 11.23 -1.84
CA ILE A 24 -7.08 9.80 -1.96
C ILE A 24 -6.00 9.51 -3.00
N ASP A 25 -5.91 10.33 -4.06
CA ASP A 25 -4.87 10.20 -5.09
C ASP A 25 -3.47 10.49 -4.55
N ASN A 26 -3.35 11.45 -3.64
CA ASN A 26 -2.08 11.75 -2.97
C ASN A 26 -1.66 10.60 -2.04
N LEU A 27 -2.61 10.03 -1.30
CA LEU A 27 -2.35 8.83 -0.49
C LEU A 27 -1.94 7.65 -1.35
N TYR A 28 -2.67 7.38 -2.44
CA TYR A 28 -2.32 6.31 -3.38
C TYR A 28 -0.91 6.48 -3.94
N LYS A 29 -0.55 7.70 -4.38
CA LYS A 29 0.79 8.04 -4.87
C LYS A 29 1.86 7.82 -3.79
N ALA A 30 1.60 8.25 -2.55
CA ALA A 30 2.54 8.10 -1.45
C ALA A 30 2.76 6.62 -1.09
N PHE A 31 1.69 5.81 -1.02
CA PHE A 31 1.80 4.37 -0.81
C PHE A 31 2.52 3.68 -1.96
N SER A 32 2.17 4.01 -3.22
CA SER A 32 2.86 3.46 -4.38
C SER A 32 4.36 3.76 -4.35
N GLY A 33 4.75 4.99 -4.08
CA GLY A 33 6.15 5.36 -3.95
C GLY A 33 6.86 4.62 -2.82
N ALA A 34 6.25 4.55 -1.63
CA ALA A 34 6.82 3.85 -0.48
C ALA A 34 7.03 2.35 -0.74
N GLU A 35 6.11 1.73 -1.49
CA GLU A 35 6.17 0.29 -1.79
C GLU A 35 7.07 -0.03 -2.98
N THR A 36 7.18 0.84 -3.97
CA THR A 36 7.78 0.49 -5.26
C THR A 36 8.94 1.38 -5.71
N GLU A 37 9.48 2.23 -4.84
CA GLU A 37 10.57 3.17 -5.16
C GLU A 37 11.77 2.49 -5.89
N ALA A 38 12.04 1.24 -5.57
CA ALA A 38 13.15 0.48 -6.18
C ALA A 38 12.78 -0.25 -7.50
N PHE A 39 11.54 -0.15 -7.97
CA PHE A 39 11.05 -0.89 -9.13
C PHE A 39 10.82 0.04 -10.32
N SER A 40 11.39 -0.32 -11.47
CA SER A 40 11.14 0.38 -12.73
C SER A 40 9.70 0.21 -13.23
N ASN A 41 9.07 -0.93 -12.91
CA ASN A 41 7.66 -1.20 -13.19
C ASN A 41 6.97 -1.65 -11.90
N PRO A 42 6.15 -0.79 -11.26
CA PRO A 42 5.47 -1.11 -10.02
C PRO A 42 4.39 -2.20 -10.14
N TRP A 43 3.89 -2.44 -11.35
CA TRP A 43 2.85 -3.43 -11.61
C TRP A 43 3.34 -4.88 -11.50
N ILE A 44 4.63 -5.12 -11.69
CA ILE A 44 5.23 -6.46 -11.58
C ILE A 44 5.59 -6.84 -10.16
N ARG A 45 5.48 -5.92 -9.20
CA ARG A 45 5.84 -6.22 -7.83
C ARG A 45 4.85 -7.20 -7.19
N THR A 46 5.40 -8.31 -6.71
CA THR A 46 4.68 -9.32 -5.95
C THR A 46 5.42 -9.60 -4.66
N THR A 47 4.71 -9.63 -3.53
CA THR A 47 5.27 -10.00 -2.24
C THR A 47 4.43 -11.12 -1.63
N PHE A 48 5.10 -12.13 -1.11
CA PHE A 48 4.49 -13.18 -0.31
C PHE A 48 5.17 -13.22 1.06
N ARG A 49 4.37 -13.33 2.12
CA ARG A 49 4.88 -13.44 3.48
C ARG A 49 4.31 -14.68 4.15
N GLU A 50 5.12 -15.72 4.22
CA GLU A 50 4.74 -16.99 4.84
C GLU A 50 4.40 -16.82 6.33
N ALA A 51 5.18 -16.01 7.05
CA ALA A 51 4.98 -15.72 8.47
C ALA A 51 3.66 -15.00 8.78
N GLU A 52 2.98 -14.41 7.81
CA GLU A 52 1.70 -13.72 7.95
C GLU A 52 0.52 -14.56 7.44
N GLY A 53 0.62 -15.88 7.50
CA GLY A 53 -0.44 -16.77 7.04
C GLY A 53 -0.59 -16.86 5.52
N GLY A 54 0.50 -16.65 4.79
CA GLY A 54 0.51 -16.76 3.34
C GLY A 54 -0.17 -15.60 2.61
N SER A 55 -0.11 -14.39 3.17
CA SER A 55 -0.65 -13.21 2.49
C SER A 55 0.18 -12.84 1.27
N THR A 56 -0.47 -12.75 0.13
CA THR A 56 0.14 -12.27 -1.13
C THR A 56 -0.31 -10.85 -1.42
N ALA A 57 0.62 -10.02 -1.84
CA ALA A 57 0.38 -8.64 -2.24
C ALA A 57 0.91 -8.39 -3.65
N PHE A 58 0.16 -7.67 -4.46
CA PHE A 58 0.52 -7.32 -5.82
C PHE A 58 0.42 -5.82 -6.09
N GLY A 59 1.13 -5.40 -7.13
CA GLY A 59 0.98 -4.10 -7.75
C GLY A 59 1.54 -2.91 -6.97
N PRO A 60 1.26 -1.69 -7.42
CA PRO A 60 1.94 -0.47 -6.95
C PRO A 60 1.82 -0.21 -5.45
N VAL A 61 0.68 -0.46 -4.85
CA VAL A 61 0.44 -0.19 -3.42
C VAL A 61 0.47 -1.46 -2.57
N GLN A 62 0.88 -2.60 -3.15
CA GLN A 62 0.98 -3.89 -2.48
C GLN A 62 -0.32 -4.29 -1.75
N LEU A 63 -1.45 -4.19 -2.48
CA LEU A 63 -2.74 -4.61 -1.96
C LEU A 63 -2.70 -6.11 -1.63
N THR A 64 -3.08 -6.49 -0.42
CA THR A 64 -3.05 -7.89 0.01
C THR A 64 -4.35 -8.61 -0.30
N GLY A 65 -4.27 -9.88 -0.70
CA GLY A 65 -5.45 -10.73 -0.90
C GLY A 65 -6.30 -10.86 0.36
N ASN A 66 -5.68 -10.89 1.55
CA ASN A 66 -6.41 -10.95 2.82
C ASN A 66 -7.23 -9.68 3.08
N LEU A 67 -6.70 -8.50 2.75
CA LEU A 67 -7.44 -7.25 2.89
C LEU A 67 -8.65 -7.23 1.95
N VAL A 68 -8.47 -7.60 0.67
CA VAL A 68 -9.57 -7.69 -0.31
C VAL A 68 -10.63 -8.70 0.17
N LYS A 69 -10.22 -9.88 0.65
CA LYS A 69 -11.13 -10.88 1.22
C LYS A 69 -11.96 -10.29 2.38
N ASN A 70 -11.30 -9.56 3.29
CA ASN A 70 -11.99 -8.95 4.43
C ASN A 70 -13.04 -7.95 3.99
N TYR A 71 -12.74 -7.11 3.00
CA TYR A 71 -13.70 -6.15 2.45
C TYR A 71 -14.85 -6.83 1.71
N LEU A 72 -14.59 -7.84 0.89
CA LEU A 72 -15.64 -8.61 0.22
C LEU A 72 -16.62 -9.28 1.20
N LEU A 73 -16.13 -9.71 2.36
CA LEU A 73 -16.95 -10.38 3.38
C LEU A 73 -17.71 -9.40 4.29
N ASN A 74 -17.08 -8.31 4.70
CA ASN A 74 -17.59 -7.48 5.78
C ASN A 74 -18.07 -6.10 5.32
N LYS A 75 -17.68 -5.64 4.13
CA LYS A 75 -17.99 -4.32 3.55
C LYS A 75 -18.12 -4.38 2.03
N PRO A 76 -18.94 -5.30 1.49
CA PRO A 76 -19.07 -5.50 0.04
C PRO A 76 -19.62 -4.27 -0.71
N GLU A 77 -20.26 -3.34 0.01
CA GLU A 77 -20.78 -2.08 -0.53
C GLU A 77 -19.67 -1.10 -0.94
N ILE A 78 -18.47 -1.23 -0.37
CA ILE A 78 -17.30 -0.40 -0.71
C ILE A 78 -16.69 -0.83 -2.05
N ILE A 79 -16.87 -2.08 -2.44
CA ILE A 79 -16.31 -2.66 -3.64
C ILE A 79 -17.28 -2.49 -4.82
N GLU A 80 -16.96 -1.57 -5.72
CA GLU A 80 -17.78 -1.30 -6.91
C GLU A 80 -17.71 -2.48 -7.90
N ASP A 81 -16.49 -2.91 -8.27
CA ASP A 81 -16.26 -4.05 -9.18
C ASP A 81 -15.91 -5.31 -8.38
N LYS A 82 -16.97 -6.06 -8.01
CA LYS A 82 -16.83 -7.33 -7.26
C LYS A 82 -16.22 -8.44 -8.10
N ASP A 83 -16.41 -8.43 -9.41
CA ASP A 83 -15.86 -9.44 -10.29
C ASP A 83 -14.34 -9.29 -10.41
N PHE A 84 -13.86 -8.07 -10.56
CA PHE A 84 -12.43 -7.78 -10.49
C PHE A 84 -11.85 -8.17 -9.11
N ALA A 85 -12.48 -7.78 -8.01
CA ALA A 85 -12.02 -8.07 -6.67
C ALA A 85 -11.95 -9.59 -6.38
N ASN A 86 -12.94 -10.36 -6.84
CA ASN A 86 -12.95 -11.83 -6.74
C ASN A 86 -11.84 -12.46 -7.58
N ARG A 87 -11.63 -12.00 -8.82
CA ARG A 87 -10.55 -12.48 -9.69
C ARG A 87 -9.17 -12.17 -9.06
N TYR A 88 -9.00 -10.98 -8.55
CA TYR A 88 -7.78 -10.58 -7.81
C TYR A 88 -7.52 -11.50 -6.60
N LEU A 89 -8.54 -11.76 -5.78
CA LEU A 89 -8.44 -12.65 -4.63
C LEU A 89 -8.10 -14.09 -5.03
N MET A 90 -8.70 -14.59 -6.11
CA MET A 90 -8.39 -15.95 -6.64
C MET A 90 -6.92 -16.05 -7.04
N ASN A 91 -6.38 -15.04 -7.72
CA ASN A 91 -4.97 -15.00 -8.12
C ASN A 91 -4.05 -14.96 -6.89
N ALA A 92 -4.39 -14.14 -5.89
CA ALA A 92 -3.64 -14.08 -4.65
C ALA A 92 -3.60 -15.44 -3.91
N ARG A 93 -4.72 -16.16 -3.89
CA ARG A 93 -4.81 -17.52 -3.29
C ARG A 93 -3.99 -18.55 -4.05
N LYS A 94 -4.12 -18.60 -5.38
CA LYS A 94 -3.32 -19.51 -6.22
C LYS A 94 -1.83 -19.30 -6.02
N PHE A 95 -1.40 -18.05 -5.92
CA PHE A 95 -0.02 -17.74 -5.67
C PHE A 95 0.44 -18.21 -4.28
N ALA A 96 -0.38 -18.01 -3.24
CA ALA A 96 -0.12 -18.47 -1.89
C ALA A 96 -0.05 -20.00 -1.78
N GLU A 97 -1.01 -20.70 -2.40
CA GLU A 97 -1.05 -22.17 -2.45
C GLU A 97 0.20 -22.74 -3.12
N HIS A 98 0.63 -22.14 -4.22
CA HIS A 98 1.85 -22.55 -4.89
C HIS A 98 3.10 -22.35 -4.04
N GLY A 99 3.22 -21.21 -3.36
CA GLY A 99 4.31 -20.91 -2.44
C GLY A 99 4.43 -21.91 -1.30
N ASN A 100 3.32 -22.21 -0.66
CA ASN A 100 3.26 -23.19 0.43
C ASN A 100 3.68 -24.59 -0.03
N ASN A 101 3.38 -24.97 -1.27
CA ASN A 101 3.71 -26.32 -1.79
C ASN A 101 5.16 -26.47 -2.21
N LYS A 102 5.90 -25.39 -2.47
CA LYS A 102 7.29 -25.46 -3.01
C LYS A 102 8.36 -24.88 -2.09
N GLY A 103 7.99 -24.33 -0.93
CA GLY A 103 8.94 -23.80 0.07
C GLY A 103 9.80 -22.63 -0.41
N LYS A 104 9.66 -22.20 -1.67
CA LYS A 104 10.33 -21.04 -2.25
C LYS A 104 9.41 -20.46 -3.30
N ILE A 105 8.91 -19.28 -3.02
CA ILE A 105 8.33 -18.48 -4.08
C ILE A 105 9.48 -17.79 -4.78
N PRO A 106 9.71 -18.07 -6.07
CA PRO A 106 10.66 -17.30 -6.83
C PRO A 106 10.15 -15.85 -6.80
N HIS A 107 10.97 -14.92 -6.36
CA HIS A 107 10.77 -13.54 -6.70
C HIS A 107 10.56 -13.50 -8.21
N PHE A 108 9.33 -13.27 -8.61
CA PHE A 108 8.94 -13.17 -10.00
C PHE A 108 9.54 -14.25 -10.92
N ASN A 109 8.80 -15.30 -11.20
CA ASN A 109 9.09 -16.19 -12.32
C ASN A 109 8.10 -15.84 -13.45
N PRO A 110 8.54 -15.26 -14.57
CA PRO A 110 7.70 -14.95 -15.72
C PRO A 110 7.05 -16.19 -16.34
N ASP A 111 7.62 -17.39 -16.12
CA ASP A 111 7.10 -18.66 -16.61
C ASP A 111 5.92 -19.21 -15.77
N TYR A 112 5.61 -18.59 -14.66
CA TYR A 112 4.44 -18.91 -13.87
C TYR A 112 3.24 -18.08 -14.34
N ASP A 113 2.35 -18.71 -15.08
CA ASP A 113 1.07 -18.16 -15.46
C ASP A 113 0.09 -18.15 -14.27
N TYR A 114 0.33 -17.24 -13.34
CA TYR A 114 -0.64 -16.88 -12.29
C TYR A 114 -1.61 -15.80 -12.76
N GLY A 115 -1.93 -15.76 -14.04
CA GLY A 115 -2.56 -14.60 -14.65
C GLY A 115 -1.61 -13.41 -14.68
N GLY A 116 -0.31 -13.65 -14.97
CA GLY A 116 0.74 -12.65 -15.02
C GLY A 116 0.68 -11.65 -13.86
N GLN A 117 1.66 -11.63 -12.99
CA GLN A 117 1.76 -10.59 -11.97
C GLN A 117 0.49 -10.39 -11.11
N GLY A 118 -0.17 -11.47 -10.74
CA GLY A 118 -1.45 -11.41 -10.02
C GLY A 118 -2.66 -11.11 -10.90
N GLY A 119 -2.55 -11.29 -12.22
CA GLY A 119 -3.58 -10.93 -13.18
C GLY A 119 -3.63 -9.44 -13.53
N LEU A 120 -2.57 -8.69 -13.22
CA LEU A 120 -2.44 -7.27 -13.54
C LEU A 120 -1.61 -7.11 -14.83
N THR A 121 -2.22 -7.38 -15.99
CA THR A 121 -1.51 -7.45 -17.28
C THR A 121 -2.03 -6.47 -18.32
N THR A 122 -3.24 -5.96 -18.14
CA THR A 122 -3.89 -5.05 -19.10
C THR A 122 -4.20 -3.71 -18.47
N GLU A 123 -4.45 -2.69 -19.29
CA GLU A 123 -4.90 -1.38 -18.79
C GLU A 123 -6.20 -1.49 -17.97
N ALA A 124 -7.12 -2.35 -18.38
CA ALA A 124 -8.36 -2.61 -17.64
C ALA A 124 -8.08 -3.22 -16.25
N ASP A 125 -7.07 -4.09 -16.13
CA ASP A 125 -6.64 -4.63 -14.85
C ASP A 125 -6.00 -3.55 -13.97
N TYR A 126 -5.20 -2.65 -14.55
CA TYR A 126 -4.59 -1.54 -13.82
C TYR A 126 -5.64 -0.55 -13.31
N GLU A 127 -6.67 -0.27 -14.13
CA GLU A 127 -7.79 0.57 -13.74
C GLU A 127 -8.60 -0.09 -12.62
N GLY A 128 -8.99 -1.36 -12.78
CA GLY A 128 -9.70 -2.13 -11.76
C GLY A 128 -8.95 -2.19 -10.43
N TYR A 129 -7.64 -2.45 -10.49
CA TYR A 129 -6.77 -2.45 -9.31
C TYR A 129 -6.74 -1.09 -8.62
N SER A 130 -6.58 -0.01 -9.39
CA SER A 130 -6.53 1.34 -8.85
C SER A 130 -7.84 1.74 -8.19
N LYS A 131 -8.99 1.42 -8.82
CA LYS A 131 -10.33 1.65 -8.25
C LYS A 131 -10.52 0.88 -6.95
N LEU A 132 -10.21 -0.42 -6.94
CA LEU A 132 -10.31 -1.27 -5.77
C LEU A 132 -9.44 -0.76 -4.61
N SER A 133 -8.18 -0.47 -4.90
CA SER A 133 -7.23 0.02 -3.89
C SER A 133 -7.67 1.36 -3.31
N LYS A 134 -8.10 2.30 -4.15
CA LYS A 134 -8.57 3.62 -3.72
C LYS A 134 -9.87 3.55 -2.91
N ALA A 135 -10.78 2.66 -3.27
CA ALA A 135 -12.02 2.45 -2.50
C ALA A 135 -11.71 1.98 -1.06
N ILE A 136 -10.83 0.99 -0.92
CA ILE A 136 -10.37 0.51 0.38
C ILE A 136 -9.59 1.59 1.14
N MET A 137 -8.67 2.30 0.46
CA MET A 137 -7.93 3.40 1.08
C MET A 137 -8.87 4.51 1.59
N ASN A 138 -9.93 4.82 0.84
CA ASN A 138 -10.88 5.86 1.23
C ASN A 138 -11.63 5.50 2.53
N ASP A 139 -12.06 4.24 2.69
CA ASP A 139 -12.68 3.75 3.93
C ASP A 139 -11.70 3.79 5.11
N LEU A 140 -10.47 3.32 4.91
CA LEU A 140 -9.44 3.37 5.95
C LEU A 140 -9.05 4.81 6.31
N TRP A 141 -8.97 5.69 5.32
CA TRP A 141 -8.69 7.12 5.55
C TRP A 141 -9.82 7.81 6.30
N ALA A 142 -11.08 7.50 5.99
CA ALA A 142 -12.22 8.02 6.73
C ALA A 142 -12.13 7.70 8.22
N LYS A 143 -11.68 6.50 8.57
CA LYS A 143 -11.43 6.09 9.98
C LYS A 143 -10.18 6.77 10.55
N ALA A 144 -9.08 6.78 9.81
CA ALA A 144 -7.83 7.37 10.29
C ALA A 144 -8.01 8.86 10.64
N LYS A 145 -8.81 9.60 9.85
CA LYS A 145 -9.11 11.02 10.10
C LYS A 145 -9.80 11.30 11.44
N THR A 146 -10.42 10.31 12.06
CA THR A 146 -11.06 10.48 13.38
C THR A 146 -10.10 10.32 14.54
N THR A 147 -8.83 10.05 14.27
CA THR A 147 -7.80 9.84 15.28
C THR A 147 -6.92 11.08 15.45
N ASP A 148 -6.14 11.10 16.52
CA ASP A 148 -5.16 12.15 16.83
C ASP A 148 -3.94 12.18 15.89
N LYS A 149 -3.68 11.07 15.17
CA LYS A 149 -2.56 10.92 14.23
C LYS A 149 -3.02 10.32 12.90
N PRO A 150 -3.79 11.06 12.09
CA PRO A 150 -4.45 10.52 10.91
C PRO A 150 -3.52 9.81 9.93
N LEU A 151 -2.41 10.44 9.54
CA LEU A 151 -1.48 9.85 8.56
C LEU A 151 -0.73 8.64 9.13
N GLU A 152 -0.28 8.69 10.38
CA GLU A 152 0.38 7.54 11.01
C GLU A 152 -0.58 6.35 11.13
N ASN A 153 -1.82 6.59 11.50
CA ASN A 153 -2.84 5.54 11.59
C ASN A 153 -3.27 5.03 10.21
N MET A 154 -3.33 5.89 9.18
CA MET A 154 -3.56 5.44 7.81
C MET A 154 -2.46 4.48 7.32
N ILE A 155 -1.19 4.81 7.57
CA ILE A 155 -0.05 3.94 7.24
C ILE A 155 -0.17 2.62 8.00
N LYS A 156 -0.47 2.68 9.30
CA LYS A 156 -0.67 1.52 10.16
C LYS A 156 -1.77 0.60 9.62
N TYR A 157 -2.94 1.17 9.33
CA TYR A 157 -4.09 0.40 8.84
C TYR A 157 -3.82 -0.27 7.50
N TRP A 158 -3.15 0.43 6.59
CA TRP A 158 -2.78 -0.12 5.30
C TRP A 158 -1.77 -1.26 5.42
N ARG A 159 -0.72 -1.06 6.20
CA ARG A 159 0.42 -1.97 6.23
C ARG A 159 0.22 -3.18 7.14
N TRP A 160 -0.47 -3.01 8.27
CA TRP A 160 -0.61 -4.05 9.29
C TRP A 160 -2.05 -4.36 9.69
N GLY A 161 -3.02 -3.58 9.23
CA GLY A 161 -4.43 -3.71 9.60
C GLY A 161 -4.82 -2.84 10.81
N GLU A 162 -6.12 -2.57 10.94
CA GLU A 162 -6.69 -1.66 11.94
C GLU A 162 -6.42 -2.10 13.39
N GLY A 163 -6.41 -3.40 13.66
CA GLY A 163 -6.20 -3.95 15.00
C GLY A 163 -4.72 -4.14 15.39
N SER A 164 -3.79 -3.71 14.55
CA SER A 164 -2.36 -3.92 14.82
C SER A 164 -1.87 -3.06 15.98
N ASP A 165 -0.98 -3.60 16.80
CA ASP A 165 -0.20 -2.90 17.83
C ASP A 165 1.08 -2.24 17.28
N LYS A 166 1.42 -2.48 16.01
CA LYS A 166 2.56 -1.91 15.32
C LYS A 166 2.48 -0.39 15.21
N SER A 167 3.65 0.25 15.17
CA SER A 167 3.81 1.70 15.14
C SER A 167 4.90 2.13 14.15
N ARG A 168 5.14 3.43 14.05
CA ARG A 168 6.25 3.99 13.26
C ARG A 168 7.61 3.40 13.63
N ASN A 169 7.82 3.03 14.90
CA ASN A 169 9.10 2.48 15.36
C ASN A 169 9.36 1.06 14.84
N ASP A 170 8.32 0.33 14.39
CA ASP A 170 8.46 -1.02 13.84
C ASP A 170 8.94 -1.02 12.39
N ASP A 171 8.72 0.06 11.63
CA ASP A 171 9.25 0.22 10.27
C ASP A 171 9.48 1.71 9.94
N PRO A 172 10.45 2.37 10.58
CA PRO A 172 10.69 3.81 10.41
C PRO A 172 11.07 4.18 8.97
N GLU A 173 11.74 3.27 8.24
CA GLU A 173 12.11 3.51 6.85
C GLU A 173 10.90 3.53 5.91
N TYR A 174 9.88 2.73 6.20
CA TYR A 174 8.64 2.78 5.44
C TYR A 174 7.93 4.12 5.61
N PHE A 175 7.81 4.59 6.85
CA PHE A 175 7.23 5.90 7.15
C PHE A 175 8.00 7.03 6.47
N LYS A 176 9.33 6.99 6.50
CA LYS A 176 10.19 7.96 5.83
C LYS A 176 9.94 8.00 4.31
N ARG A 177 9.88 6.84 3.65
CA ARG A 177 9.54 6.74 2.21
C ARG A 177 8.15 7.29 1.94
N PHE A 178 7.15 6.90 2.72
CA PHE A 178 5.79 7.38 2.55
C PHE A 178 5.71 8.92 2.60
N PHE A 179 6.27 9.53 3.65
CA PHE A 179 6.26 10.99 3.80
C PHE A 179 7.07 11.69 2.71
N LYS A 180 8.16 11.10 2.23
CA LYS A 180 8.92 11.61 1.08
C LYS A 180 8.02 11.71 -0.17
N HIS A 181 7.26 10.68 -0.46
CA HIS A 181 6.38 10.64 -1.64
C HIS A 181 5.07 11.41 -1.47
N LEU A 182 4.66 11.67 -0.24
CA LEU A 182 3.50 12.49 0.08
C LEU A 182 3.77 13.98 -0.19
N GLY A 183 4.99 14.45 0.07
CA GLY A 183 5.41 15.83 -0.13
C GLY A 183 5.99 16.13 -1.50
N ALA A 184 6.06 15.17 -2.40
CA ALA A 184 6.65 15.29 -3.73
C ALA A 184 5.64 15.81 -4.78
#